data_5c7753c72aab12a10b2e1c6179c6fb05
#
_entry.id   5c7753c72aab12a10b2e1c6179c6fb05
#
_cell.length_a   1.000
_cell.length_b   1.000
_cell.length_c   1.000
_cell.angle_alpha   90.00
_cell.angle_beta   90.00
_cell.angle_gamma   90.00
#
_symmetry.space_group_name_H-M   'P 1'
#
loop_
_entity.id
_entity.type
_entity.pdbx_description
1 polymer ?
#
loop_
_entity_poly.entity_id
_entity_poly.type
_entity_poly.pdbx_seq_one_letter_code
_entity_poly.pdbx_strand_id
1 'polypeptide(L)'
;MRLQAESFGAEFLLAEALESKLDCDIKEVHTDKGTFKSLGVIMAMGAVPRQVGFTGESEYRGRGVAYCATCDGEFFTGLDVFVVGGGFAAAEEAIFLTRYARHVTVLVRGDDFTCAGSIADEAKRHEQITVLYNTAMLEVGGGDVLRYAVYENCKTGERTRYETSDATFGVFVFAGYVPVGGPLLNGLETDCEGYLVTDMDQKTNLDGVYGAGDLCIKNLRQGVTAVSDGAKA
;
A
#
# COMPACT_ATOMS: atom_id res chain seq x y z
N MET A 1 -15.76 -15.30 -2.24
CA MET A 1 -16.25 -14.13 -3.02
C MET A 1 -16.43 -14.48 -4.50
N ARG A 2 -15.39 -14.93 -5.27
CA ARG A 2 -15.55 -15.24 -6.71
C ARG A 2 -16.65 -16.24 -6.98
N LEU A 3 -16.62 -17.44 -6.39
CA LEU A 3 -17.67 -18.48 -6.55
C LEU A 3 -19.08 -17.99 -6.19
N GLN A 4 -19.17 -17.07 -5.23
CA GLN A 4 -20.43 -16.45 -4.84
C GLN A 4 -20.95 -15.53 -5.97
N ALA A 5 -20.11 -14.68 -6.54
CA ALA A 5 -20.51 -13.83 -7.67
C ALA A 5 -20.89 -14.68 -8.91
N GLU A 6 -20.14 -15.72 -9.21
CA GLU A 6 -20.45 -16.67 -10.29
C GLU A 6 -21.82 -17.34 -10.09
N SER A 7 -22.22 -17.64 -8.84
CA SER A 7 -23.55 -18.19 -8.56
C SER A 7 -24.72 -17.25 -8.86
N PHE A 8 -24.44 -15.95 -8.98
CA PHE A 8 -25.38 -14.91 -9.43
C PHE A 8 -25.26 -14.57 -10.93
N GLY A 9 -24.48 -15.35 -11.68
CA GLY A 9 -24.33 -15.17 -13.12
C GLY A 9 -23.22 -14.23 -13.56
N ALA A 10 -22.35 -13.80 -12.64
CA ALA A 10 -21.18 -12.99 -13.02
C ALA A 10 -20.15 -13.86 -13.77
N GLU A 11 -19.66 -13.33 -14.90
CA GLU A 11 -18.59 -13.95 -15.68
C GLU A 11 -17.24 -13.35 -15.28
N PHE A 12 -16.21 -14.21 -15.17
CA PHE A 12 -14.84 -13.78 -14.85
C PHE A 12 -13.93 -14.08 -16.03
N LEU A 13 -13.33 -13.02 -16.56
CA LEU A 13 -12.31 -13.11 -17.59
C LEU A 13 -10.95 -12.73 -17.01
N LEU A 14 -9.97 -13.63 -17.11
CA LEU A 14 -8.57 -13.30 -16.81
C LEU A 14 -7.96 -12.66 -18.05
N ALA A 15 -7.87 -11.33 -18.05
CA ALA A 15 -7.31 -10.52 -19.13
C ALA A 15 -6.64 -9.28 -18.54
N GLU A 16 -5.69 -8.71 -19.27
CA GLU A 16 -5.08 -7.43 -18.96
C GLU A 16 -5.87 -6.31 -19.66
N ALA A 17 -6.43 -5.38 -18.87
CA ALA A 17 -7.08 -4.19 -19.38
C ALA A 17 -5.99 -3.14 -19.73
N LEU A 18 -5.99 -2.69 -20.98
CA LEU A 18 -4.93 -1.84 -21.55
C LEU A 18 -5.36 -0.38 -21.66
N GLU A 19 -6.61 -0.16 -22.10
CA GLU A 19 -7.17 1.17 -22.36
C GLU A 19 -8.69 1.14 -22.20
N SER A 20 -9.28 2.28 -21.88
CA SER A 20 -10.73 2.45 -21.81
C SER A 20 -11.20 3.66 -22.62
N LYS A 21 -12.44 3.60 -23.13
CA LYS A 21 -13.16 4.67 -23.79
C LYS A 21 -14.51 4.83 -23.15
N LEU A 22 -14.64 5.80 -22.25
CA LEU A 22 -15.73 5.89 -21.27
C LEU A 22 -16.68 7.06 -21.49
N ASP A 23 -16.35 8.04 -22.33
CA ASP A 23 -17.13 9.27 -22.57
C ASP A 23 -18.23 9.14 -23.66
N CYS A 24 -18.72 7.92 -23.87
CA CYS A 24 -19.75 7.61 -24.87
C CYS A 24 -20.84 6.72 -24.26
N ASP A 25 -22.01 6.60 -24.94
CA ASP A 25 -23.14 5.82 -24.45
C ASP A 25 -22.79 4.34 -24.25
N ILE A 26 -22.05 3.78 -25.18
CA ILE A 26 -21.53 2.41 -25.08
C ILE A 26 -20.06 2.51 -24.68
N LYS A 27 -19.76 2.14 -23.42
CA LYS A 27 -18.40 2.12 -22.88
C LYS A 27 -17.60 0.98 -23.52
N GLU A 28 -16.30 1.22 -23.77
CA GLU A 28 -15.40 0.21 -24.31
C GLU A 28 -14.19 0.03 -23.38
N VAL A 29 -13.85 -1.22 -23.12
CA VAL A 29 -12.61 -1.61 -22.43
C VAL A 29 -11.80 -2.51 -23.36
N HIS A 30 -10.62 -2.06 -23.72
CA HIS A 30 -9.68 -2.80 -24.57
C HIS A 30 -8.76 -3.66 -23.69
N THR A 31 -8.66 -4.93 -24.04
CA THR A 31 -7.84 -5.91 -23.29
C THR A 31 -6.93 -6.68 -24.25
N ASP A 32 -5.98 -7.43 -23.71
CA ASP A 32 -5.16 -8.40 -24.45
C ASP A 32 -5.97 -9.51 -25.13
N LYS A 33 -7.27 -9.68 -24.80
CA LYS A 33 -8.19 -10.69 -25.33
C LYS A 33 -9.33 -10.13 -26.16
N GLY A 34 -9.31 -8.82 -26.44
CA GLY A 34 -10.32 -8.17 -27.27
C GLY A 34 -10.96 -6.97 -26.59
N THR A 35 -11.95 -6.40 -27.26
CA THR A 35 -12.70 -5.21 -26.78
C THR A 35 -14.05 -5.63 -26.22
N PHE A 36 -14.32 -5.20 -25.01
CA PHE A 36 -15.60 -5.40 -24.32
C PHE A 36 -16.41 -4.12 -24.34
N LYS A 37 -17.72 -4.24 -24.57
CA LYS A 37 -18.66 -3.12 -24.65
C LYS A 37 -19.76 -3.30 -23.63
N SER A 38 -20.10 -2.20 -22.94
CA SER A 38 -21.14 -2.19 -21.90
C SER A 38 -21.85 -0.83 -21.82
N LEU A 39 -23.00 -0.79 -21.15
CA LEU A 39 -23.70 0.46 -20.81
C LEU A 39 -23.08 1.14 -19.58
N GLY A 40 -22.49 0.38 -18.69
CA GLY A 40 -21.84 0.89 -17.50
C GLY A 40 -20.55 0.17 -17.17
N VAL A 41 -19.64 0.83 -16.44
CA VAL A 41 -18.34 0.30 -16.00
C VAL A 41 -18.11 0.67 -14.53
N ILE A 42 -17.65 -0.29 -13.75
CA ILE A 42 -17.17 -0.05 -12.39
C ILE A 42 -15.64 -0.19 -12.39
N MET A 43 -14.94 0.89 -12.05
CA MET A 43 -13.50 0.97 -11.93
C MET A 43 -13.08 0.53 -10.53
N ALA A 44 -12.49 -0.66 -10.39
CA ALA A 44 -12.17 -1.28 -9.09
C ALA A 44 -10.75 -1.86 -9.04
N MET A 45 -9.77 -1.23 -9.74
CA MET A 45 -8.41 -1.73 -9.87
C MET A 45 -7.57 -1.60 -8.58
N GLY A 46 -8.07 -0.86 -7.59
CA GLY A 46 -7.41 -0.69 -6.30
C GLY A 46 -6.19 0.22 -6.31
N ALA A 47 -5.36 0.08 -5.29
CA ALA A 47 -4.10 0.78 -5.12
C ALA A 47 -3.02 -0.19 -4.65
N VAL A 48 -1.77 0.09 -4.98
CA VAL A 48 -0.62 -0.71 -4.56
C VAL A 48 0.25 0.08 -3.57
N PRO A 49 0.91 -0.59 -2.62
CA PRO A 49 1.86 0.08 -1.73
C PRO A 49 2.95 0.79 -2.55
N ARG A 50 3.25 2.02 -2.15
CA ARG A 50 4.35 2.79 -2.74
C ARG A 50 5.68 2.16 -2.36
N GLN A 51 6.48 1.84 -3.36
CA GLN A 51 7.87 1.44 -3.13
C GLN A 51 8.72 2.66 -2.81
N VAL A 52 9.66 2.52 -1.89
CA VAL A 52 10.62 3.56 -1.49
C VAL A 52 11.82 3.55 -2.42
N GLY A 53 12.17 2.38 -2.97
CA GLY A 53 13.21 2.19 -3.98
C GLY A 53 14.59 1.86 -3.41
N PHE A 54 14.68 1.40 -2.16
CA PHE A 54 15.96 0.90 -1.64
C PHE A 54 16.36 -0.44 -2.27
N THR A 55 17.66 -0.71 -2.33
CA THR A 55 18.18 -1.97 -2.89
C THR A 55 17.66 -3.17 -2.11
N GLY A 56 17.13 -4.18 -2.80
CA GLY A 56 16.57 -5.39 -2.19
C GLY A 56 15.07 -5.29 -1.86
N GLU A 57 14.43 -4.11 -1.94
CA GLU A 57 13.01 -3.94 -1.60
C GLU A 57 12.09 -4.89 -2.37
N SER A 58 12.23 -4.91 -3.70
CA SER A 58 11.42 -5.79 -4.57
C SER A 58 11.83 -7.24 -4.48
N GLU A 59 13.14 -7.51 -4.36
CA GLU A 59 13.69 -8.86 -4.30
C GLU A 59 13.20 -9.62 -3.07
N TYR A 60 13.18 -8.95 -1.91
CA TYR A 60 12.79 -9.56 -0.63
C TYR A 60 11.32 -9.37 -0.28
N ARG A 61 10.50 -8.87 -1.20
CA ARG A 61 9.05 -8.78 -1.00
C ARG A 61 8.45 -10.15 -0.72
N GLY A 62 7.79 -10.31 0.43
CA GLY A 62 7.26 -11.59 0.92
C GLY A 62 8.34 -12.54 1.48
N ARG A 63 9.61 -12.12 1.54
CA ARG A 63 10.73 -12.88 2.11
C ARG A 63 11.51 -12.06 3.16
N GLY A 64 10.81 -11.14 3.84
CA GLY A 64 11.37 -10.24 4.84
C GLY A 64 10.96 -8.80 4.66
N VAL A 65 10.66 -8.34 3.43
CA VAL A 65 10.04 -7.04 3.16
C VAL A 65 8.53 -7.20 3.01
N ALA A 66 7.76 -6.46 3.79
CA ALA A 66 6.30 -6.51 3.87
C ALA A 66 5.68 -5.11 3.81
N TYR A 67 4.38 -5.05 3.50
CA TYR A 67 3.61 -3.81 3.35
C TYR A 67 2.30 -3.83 4.16
N CYS A 68 2.10 -4.86 4.99
CA CYS A 68 0.91 -5.04 5.80
C CYS A 68 1.31 -5.64 7.15
N ALA A 69 1.26 -4.86 8.23
CA ALA A 69 1.62 -5.36 9.56
C ALA A 69 0.61 -6.39 10.09
N THR A 70 -0.67 -6.17 9.86
CA THR A 70 -1.73 -7.11 10.28
C THR A 70 -1.70 -8.44 9.54
N CYS A 71 -1.13 -8.47 8.31
CA CYS A 71 -1.00 -9.68 7.51
C CYS A 71 0.24 -10.50 7.88
N ASP A 72 1.37 -9.80 8.08
CA ASP A 72 2.69 -10.42 8.08
C ASP A 72 3.42 -10.29 9.43
N GLY A 73 2.91 -9.48 10.37
CA GLY A 73 3.58 -9.17 11.65
C GLY A 73 3.88 -10.41 12.50
N GLU A 74 2.98 -11.39 12.51
CA GLU A 74 3.14 -12.63 13.29
C GLU A 74 4.36 -13.46 12.85
N PHE A 75 4.75 -13.40 11.56
CA PHE A 75 5.94 -14.11 11.06
C PHE A 75 7.25 -13.61 11.68
N PHE A 76 7.24 -12.42 12.28
CA PHE A 76 8.41 -11.79 12.91
C PHE A 76 8.34 -11.83 14.44
N THR A 77 7.59 -12.76 15.01
CA THR A 77 7.47 -12.92 16.48
C THR A 77 8.84 -13.19 17.11
N GLY A 78 9.22 -12.32 18.05
CA GLY A 78 10.50 -12.37 18.78
C GLY A 78 11.72 -11.88 17.98
N LEU A 79 11.52 -11.38 16.75
CA LEU A 79 12.58 -10.85 15.88
C LEU A 79 12.58 -9.32 15.92
N ASP A 80 13.68 -8.72 15.45
CA ASP A 80 13.75 -7.29 15.20
C ASP A 80 13.02 -6.91 13.92
N VAL A 81 12.39 -5.74 13.94
CA VAL A 81 11.63 -5.22 12.80
C VAL A 81 12.00 -3.78 12.54
N PHE A 82 12.20 -3.43 11.27
CA PHE A 82 12.30 -2.06 10.79
C PHE A 82 10.96 -1.63 10.18
N VAL A 83 10.56 -0.40 10.48
CA VAL A 83 9.43 0.29 9.83
C VAL A 83 9.98 1.46 9.03
N VAL A 84 9.71 1.48 7.73
CA VAL A 84 10.13 2.56 6.83
C VAL A 84 8.92 3.44 6.52
N GLY A 85 8.93 4.66 7.06
CA GLY A 85 7.85 5.63 6.90
C GLY A 85 7.78 6.61 8.06
N GLY A 86 7.09 7.74 7.86
CA GLY A 86 6.94 8.80 8.87
C GLY A 86 5.52 9.35 8.97
N GLY A 87 4.55 8.72 8.31
CA GLY A 87 3.14 9.10 8.36
C GLY A 87 2.35 8.37 9.46
N PHE A 88 1.03 8.60 9.48
CA PHE A 88 0.11 7.99 10.44
C PHE A 88 0.22 6.45 10.44
N ALA A 89 0.16 5.83 9.25
CA ALA A 89 0.26 4.38 9.13
C ALA A 89 1.59 3.83 9.69
N ALA A 90 2.72 4.53 9.47
CA ALA A 90 4.00 4.09 10.00
C ALA A 90 4.04 4.11 11.53
N ALA A 91 3.47 5.14 12.18
CA ALA A 91 3.41 5.24 13.63
C ALA A 91 2.46 4.20 14.23
N GLU A 92 1.24 4.08 13.68
CA GLU A 92 0.21 3.12 14.15
C GLU A 92 0.67 1.68 13.99
N GLU A 93 1.19 1.32 12.82
CA GLU A 93 1.63 -0.04 12.53
C GLU A 93 2.93 -0.40 13.27
N ALA A 94 3.80 0.58 13.58
CA ALA A 94 4.95 0.35 14.46
C ALA A 94 4.50 -0.05 15.86
N ILE A 95 3.49 0.62 16.42
CA ILE A 95 2.88 0.25 17.72
C ILE A 95 2.24 -1.14 17.62
N PHE A 96 1.49 -1.41 16.55
CA PHE A 96 0.88 -2.73 16.35
C PHE A 96 1.92 -3.86 16.32
N LEU A 97 3.04 -3.66 15.62
CA LEU A 97 4.11 -4.64 15.47
C LEU A 97 4.80 -4.99 16.80
N THR A 98 4.76 -4.13 17.82
CA THR A 98 5.31 -4.45 19.15
C THR A 98 4.61 -5.63 19.82
N ARG A 99 3.43 -6.03 19.37
CA ARG A 99 2.72 -7.24 19.83
C ARG A 99 3.46 -8.53 19.49
N TYR A 100 4.29 -8.49 18.45
CA TYR A 100 5.00 -9.64 17.90
C TYR A 100 6.51 -9.46 17.98
N ALA A 101 7.01 -8.34 17.48
CA ALA A 101 8.42 -8.06 17.39
C ALA A 101 9.09 -7.91 18.76
N ARG A 102 10.35 -8.35 18.87
CA ARG A 102 11.20 -8.06 20.04
C ARG A 102 11.48 -6.56 20.15
N HIS A 103 11.80 -5.93 19.05
CA HIS A 103 12.08 -4.50 18.94
C HIS A 103 11.68 -3.97 17.58
N VAL A 104 11.17 -2.73 17.53
CA VAL A 104 10.77 -2.03 16.31
C VAL A 104 11.62 -0.78 16.13
N THR A 105 12.33 -0.67 15.02
CA THR A 105 13.09 0.52 14.66
C THR A 105 12.37 1.26 13.53
N VAL A 106 11.88 2.47 13.79
CA VAL A 106 11.19 3.30 12.79
C VAL A 106 12.16 4.24 12.12
N LEU A 107 12.26 4.19 10.80
CA LEU A 107 13.09 5.08 9.98
C LEU A 107 12.20 6.18 9.40
N VAL A 108 12.32 7.38 9.93
CA VAL A 108 11.60 8.58 9.50
C VAL A 108 12.55 9.47 8.70
N ARG A 109 12.24 9.70 7.42
CA ARG A 109 13.10 10.50 6.53
C ARG A 109 13.12 11.98 6.92
N GLY A 110 12.09 12.50 7.56
CA GLY A 110 11.98 13.88 8.03
C GLY A 110 12.51 14.08 9.44
N ASP A 111 12.37 15.32 9.93
CA ASP A 111 12.76 15.72 11.28
C ASP A 111 11.81 15.20 12.37
N ASP A 112 10.58 14.85 11.99
CA ASP A 112 9.55 14.29 12.86
C ASP A 112 8.53 13.48 12.03
N PHE A 113 7.61 12.82 12.72
CA PHE A 113 6.44 12.25 12.09
C PHE A 113 5.58 13.34 11.44
N THR A 114 4.92 12.99 10.33
CA THR A 114 3.98 13.90 9.63
C THR A 114 2.52 13.68 10.04
N CYS A 115 2.25 12.85 11.04
CA CYS A 115 0.92 12.55 11.56
C CYS A 115 0.58 13.38 12.82
N ALA A 116 -0.69 13.27 13.25
CA ALA A 116 -1.18 13.92 14.47
C ALA A 116 -0.38 13.48 15.71
N GLY A 117 -0.15 14.42 16.64
CA GLY A 117 0.75 14.27 17.78
C GLY A 117 0.43 13.06 18.67
N SER A 118 -0.84 12.71 18.87
CA SER A 118 -1.22 11.63 19.80
C SER A 118 -0.60 10.27 19.42
N ILE A 119 -0.69 9.85 18.16
CA ILE A 119 -0.15 8.55 17.71
C ILE A 119 1.38 8.60 17.59
N ALA A 120 1.93 9.73 17.11
CA ALA A 120 3.37 9.95 17.08
C ALA A 120 3.98 9.92 18.48
N ASP A 121 3.34 10.57 19.46
CA ASP A 121 3.78 10.60 20.84
C ASP A 121 3.69 9.21 21.53
N GLU A 122 2.72 8.41 21.18
CA GLU A 122 2.62 7.02 21.65
C GLU A 122 3.78 6.18 21.11
N ALA A 123 4.04 6.24 19.80
CA ALA A 123 5.17 5.54 19.19
C ALA A 123 6.53 5.98 19.79
N LYS A 124 6.72 7.30 20.03
CA LYS A 124 7.96 7.87 20.63
C LYS A 124 8.19 7.39 22.06
N ARG A 125 7.12 7.13 22.83
CA ARG A 125 7.21 6.75 24.26
C ARG A 125 7.24 5.24 24.48
N HIS A 126 7.00 4.47 23.45
CA HIS A 126 6.91 3.02 23.58
C HIS A 126 8.30 2.40 23.79
N GLU A 127 8.48 1.63 24.86
CA GLU A 127 9.77 1.06 25.28
C GLU A 127 10.42 0.13 24.22
N GLN A 128 9.60 -0.54 23.40
CA GLN A 128 10.06 -1.43 22.33
C GLN A 128 10.27 -0.70 21.01
N ILE A 129 10.06 0.62 20.92
CA ILE A 129 10.20 1.39 19.68
C ILE A 129 11.38 2.34 19.78
N THR A 130 12.26 2.29 18.78
CA THR A 130 13.28 3.31 18.55
C THR A 130 12.95 4.08 17.28
N VAL A 131 12.87 5.40 17.34
CA VAL A 131 12.63 6.25 16.17
C VAL A 131 13.93 6.92 15.74
N LEU A 132 14.35 6.66 14.50
CA LEU A 132 15.50 7.31 13.87
C LEU A 132 15.01 8.33 12.86
N TYR A 133 15.16 9.60 13.21
CA TYR A 133 14.80 10.72 12.35
C TYR A 133 15.88 11.03 11.31
N ASN A 134 15.47 11.71 10.23
CA ASN A 134 16.34 12.02 9.11
C ASN A 134 17.03 10.77 8.54
N THR A 135 16.37 9.62 8.60
CA THR A 135 16.98 8.34 8.27
C THR A 135 16.22 7.65 7.16
N ALA A 136 16.96 7.20 6.16
CA ALA A 136 16.42 6.46 5.02
C ALA A 136 17.05 5.06 4.92
N MET A 137 16.24 4.05 4.59
CA MET A 137 16.73 2.74 4.20
C MET A 137 17.41 2.85 2.84
N LEU A 138 18.61 2.30 2.70
CA LEU A 138 19.37 2.25 1.45
C LEU A 138 19.38 0.88 0.82
N GLU A 139 19.55 -0.16 1.65
CA GLU A 139 19.74 -1.52 1.17
C GLU A 139 19.32 -2.54 2.21
N VAL A 140 18.78 -3.67 1.75
CA VAL A 140 18.61 -4.89 2.53
C VAL A 140 19.10 -6.08 1.73
N GLY A 141 19.60 -7.12 2.41
CA GLY A 141 20.11 -8.31 1.74
C GLY A 141 20.37 -9.48 2.69
N GLY A 142 20.83 -10.62 2.13
CA GLY A 142 21.19 -11.77 2.95
C GLY A 142 21.10 -13.15 2.32
N GLY A 143 20.70 -13.30 1.11
CA GLY A 143 20.48 -14.60 0.44
C GLY A 143 19.01 -14.97 0.39
N ASP A 144 18.58 -16.12 0.94
CA ASP A 144 17.17 -16.54 0.89
C ASP A 144 16.26 -15.68 1.77
N VAL A 145 16.79 -15.16 2.86
CA VAL A 145 16.11 -14.28 3.83
C VAL A 145 16.98 -13.09 4.19
N LEU A 146 16.39 -12.06 4.80
CA LEU A 146 17.13 -10.88 5.23
C LEU A 146 18.13 -11.21 6.33
N ARG A 147 19.36 -10.71 6.16
CA ARG A 147 20.47 -10.83 7.13
C ARG A 147 21.04 -9.49 7.55
N TYR A 148 20.96 -8.49 6.67
CA TYR A 148 21.47 -7.16 6.96
C TYR A 148 20.57 -6.08 6.35
N ALA A 149 20.64 -4.90 6.95
CA ALA A 149 20.09 -3.66 6.44
C ALA A 149 21.13 -2.54 6.51
N VAL A 150 21.13 -1.67 5.52
CA VAL A 150 21.94 -0.44 5.52
C VAL A 150 21.00 0.75 5.46
N TYR A 151 21.15 1.66 6.39
CA TYR A 151 20.40 2.92 6.41
C TYR A 151 21.34 4.10 6.65
N GLU A 152 20.93 5.27 6.21
CA GLU A 152 21.73 6.49 6.23
C GLU A 152 20.98 7.64 6.90
N ASN A 153 21.67 8.38 7.71
CA ASN A 153 21.18 9.67 8.16
C ASN A 153 21.31 10.70 7.03
N CYS A 154 20.18 11.16 6.49
CA CYS A 154 20.12 12.06 5.32
C CYS A 154 20.74 13.44 5.54
N LYS A 155 20.95 13.86 6.81
CA LYS A 155 21.59 15.14 7.14
C LYS A 155 23.09 15.04 7.26
N THR A 156 23.59 13.96 7.89
CA THR A 156 25.03 13.78 8.15
C THR A 156 25.72 12.93 7.11
N GLY A 157 24.97 12.12 6.33
CA GLY A 157 25.51 11.12 5.43
C GLY A 157 26.10 9.90 6.14
N GLU A 158 25.92 9.80 7.44
CA GLU A 158 26.39 8.66 8.22
C GLU A 158 25.59 7.41 7.89
N ARG A 159 26.30 6.34 7.54
CA ARG A 159 25.70 5.03 7.21
C ARG A 159 25.89 4.06 8.35
N THR A 160 24.79 3.39 8.69
CA THR A 160 24.80 2.31 9.67
C THR A 160 24.43 1.02 8.97
N ARG A 161 25.18 -0.04 9.26
CA ARG A 161 24.88 -1.40 8.84
C ARG A 161 24.41 -2.19 10.05
N TYR A 162 23.17 -2.65 9.98
CA TYR A 162 22.60 -3.62 10.92
C TYR A 162 22.82 -5.03 10.38
N GLU A 163 23.22 -5.94 11.23
CA GLU A 163 23.29 -7.37 10.94
C GLU A 163 22.56 -8.14 12.04
N THR A 164 21.65 -9.02 11.64
CA THR A 164 20.92 -9.84 12.61
C THR A 164 21.76 -11.02 13.08
N SER A 165 21.71 -11.31 14.38
CA SER A 165 22.19 -12.56 14.98
C SER A 165 21.17 -13.69 14.90
N ASP A 166 19.90 -13.35 14.62
CA ASP A 166 18.79 -14.28 14.48
C ASP A 166 18.73 -14.91 13.07
N ALA A 167 17.74 -15.76 12.84
CA ALA A 167 17.53 -16.38 11.54
C ALA A 167 17.21 -15.35 10.44
N THR A 168 16.50 -14.27 10.79
CA THR A 168 16.11 -13.16 9.91
C THR A 168 15.63 -11.98 10.73
N PHE A 169 15.19 -10.91 10.04
CA PHE A 169 14.47 -9.77 10.60
C PHE A 169 13.41 -9.29 9.59
N GLY A 170 12.51 -8.37 10.01
CA GLY A 170 11.47 -7.83 9.16
C GLY A 170 11.73 -6.39 8.74
N VAL A 171 11.27 -6.00 7.54
CA VAL A 171 11.19 -4.62 7.09
C VAL A 171 9.78 -4.34 6.59
N PHE A 172 9.07 -3.45 7.24
CA PHE A 172 7.72 -3.04 6.88
C PHE A 172 7.75 -1.64 6.27
N VAL A 173 7.17 -1.49 5.07
CA VAL A 173 7.19 -0.23 4.33
C VAL A 173 5.82 0.43 4.35
N PHE A 174 5.71 1.59 4.98
CA PHE A 174 4.49 2.40 5.07
C PHE A 174 4.72 3.80 4.48
N ALA A 175 5.00 3.83 3.18
CA ALA A 175 5.27 5.05 2.42
C ALA A 175 4.05 5.56 1.63
N GLY A 176 2.84 5.10 1.99
CA GLY A 176 1.59 5.39 1.29
C GLY A 176 1.28 4.37 0.18
N TYR A 177 0.27 4.70 -0.63
CA TYR A 177 -0.21 3.87 -1.73
C TYR A 177 -0.21 4.66 -3.03
N VAL A 178 -0.27 3.96 -4.15
CA VAL A 178 -0.42 4.54 -5.50
C VAL A 178 -1.63 3.88 -6.15
N PRO A 179 -2.63 4.65 -6.61
CA PRO A 179 -3.79 4.10 -7.29
C PRO A 179 -3.37 3.44 -8.61
N VAL A 180 -4.03 2.33 -8.94
CA VAL A 180 -3.79 1.59 -10.19
C VAL A 180 -4.82 2.05 -11.21
N GLY A 181 -4.37 2.59 -12.35
CA GLY A 181 -5.31 3.06 -13.37
C GLY A 181 -4.64 3.43 -14.67
N GLY A 182 -3.71 4.38 -14.65
CA GLY A 182 -3.02 4.83 -15.86
C GLY A 182 -3.97 5.16 -17.01
N PRO A 183 -3.80 4.57 -18.22
CA PRO A 183 -4.64 4.83 -19.38
C PRO A 183 -6.13 4.45 -19.22
N LEU A 184 -6.44 3.61 -18.23
CA LEU A 184 -7.82 3.22 -17.94
C LEU A 184 -8.64 4.35 -17.29
N LEU A 185 -7.98 5.37 -16.72
CA LEU A 185 -8.64 6.52 -16.10
C LEU A 185 -8.75 7.73 -17.04
N ASN A 186 -8.47 7.58 -18.33
CA ASN A 186 -8.56 8.69 -19.29
C ASN A 186 -9.98 9.27 -19.32
N GLY A 187 -10.08 10.61 -19.14
CA GLY A 187 -11.34 11.34 -19.08
C GLY A 187 -12.04 11.32 -17.72
N LEU A 188 -11.54 10.55 -16.76
CA LEU A 188 -12.03 10.53 -15.38
C LEU A 188 -11.29 11.58 -14.52
N GLU A 189 -12.01 12.19 -13.60
CA GLU A 189 -11.43 13.14 -12.64
C GLU A 189 -10.66 12.36 -11.56
N THR A 190 -9.44 12.82 -11.31
CA THR A 190 -8.58 12.30 -10.24
C THR A 190 -8.03 13.43 -9.39
N ASP A 191 -7.68 13.13 -8.14
CA ASP A 191 -6.97 14.07 -7.29
C ASP A 191 -5.48 14.22 -7.68
N CYS A 192 -4.75 15.04 -6.94
CA CYS A 192 -3.32 15.28 -7.19
C CYS A 192 -2.42 14.05 -6.95
N GLU A 193 -2.91 13.01 -6.27
CA GLU A 193 -2.23 11.74 -6.04
C GLU A 193 -2.65 10.66 -7.05
N GLY A 194 -3.63 10.95 -7.93
CA GLY A 194 -4.14 10.05 -8.97
C GLY A 194 -5.30 9.16 -8.52
N TYR A 195 -5.87 9.39 -7.33
CA TYR A 195 -7.07 8.68 -6.87
C TYR A 195 -8.32 9.18 -7.58
N LEU A 196 -9.19 8.24 -7.95
CA LEU A 196 -10.43 8.53 -8.64
C LEU A 196 -11.40 9.32 -7.74
N VAL A 197 -11.90 10.44 -8.27
CA VAL A 197 -12.93 11.25 -7.61
C VAL A 197 -14.29 10.60 -7.84
N THR A 198 -15.01 10.33 -6.75
CA THR A 198 -16.39 9.82 -6.78
C THR A 198 -17.27 10.57 -5.79
N ASP A 199 -18.58 10.61 -6.07
CA ASP A 199 -19.56 11.09 -5.11
C ASP A 199 -19.89 10.01 -4.03
N MET A 200 -20.87 10.30 -3.17
CA MET A 200 -21.30 9.37 -2.12
C MET A 200 -21.96 8.09 -2.66
N ASP A 201 -22.45 8.12 -3.89
CA ASP A 201 -23.07 7.00 -4.61
C ASP A 201 -22.06 6.31 -5.55
N GLN A 202 -20.77 6.59 -5.38
CA GLN A 202 -19.66 6.04 -6.17
C GLN A 202 -19.68 6.44 -7.67
N LYS A 203 -20.46 7.47 -8.06
CA LYS A 203 -20.48 7.98 -9.43
C LYS A 203 -19.25 8.84 -9.71
N THR A 204 -18.72 8.72 -10.90
CA THR A 204 -17.63 9.58 -11.41
C THR A 204 -18.22 10.80 -12.16
N ASN A 205 -17.35 11.61 -12.76
CA ASN A 205 -17.73 12.69 -13.65
C ASN A 205 -18.34 12.21 -15.00
N LEU A 206 -18.24 10.92 -15.33
CA LEU A 206 -18.79 10.34 -16.56
C LEU A 206 -20.03 9.49 -16.26
N ASP A 207 -21.11 9.73 -16.98
CA ASP A 207 -22.36 8.97 -16.85
C ASP A 207 -22.14 7.47 -17.11
N GLY A 208 -22.71 6.62 -16.23
CA GLY A 208 -22.55 5.16 -16.31
C GLY A 208 -21.18 4.64 -15.91
N VAL A 209 -20.30 5.50 -15.38
CA VAL A 209 -19.00 5.09 -14.86
C VAL A 209 -18.92 5.32 -13.35
N TYR A 210 -18.58 4.28 -12.63
CA TYR A 210 -18.49 4.24 -11.17
C TYR A 210 -17.09 3.85 -10.71
N GLY A 211 -16.74 4.26 -9.50
CA GLY A 211 -15.51 3.84 -8.85
C GLY A 211 -15.78 3.03 -7.59
N ALA A 212 -14.94 2.06 -7.25
CA ALA A 212 -15.06 1.31 -6.01
C ALA A 212 -13.70 0.89 -5.46
N GLY A 213 -13.62 0.77 -4.14
CA GLY A 213 -12.42 0.28 -3.45
C GLY A 213 -11.29 1.29 -3.37
N ASP A 214 -10.07 0.78 -3.26
CA ASP A 214 -8.88 1.57 -2.90
C ASP A 214 -8.39 2.50 -4.03
N LEU A 215 -8.95 2.38 -5.22
CA LEU A 215 -8.75 3.31 -6.32
C LEU A 215 -9.31 4.70 -6.02
N CYS A 216 -10.40 4.78 -5.24
CA CYS A 216 -11.11 6.02 -4.96
C CYS A 216 -10.49 6.81 -3.80
N ILE A 217 -10.77 8.11 -3.74
CA ILE A 217 -10.41 8.96 -2.61
C ILE A 217 -11.12 8.45 -1.36
N LYS A 218 -10.36 8.08 -0.33
CA LYS A 218 -10.89 7.65 0.97
C LYS A 218 -9.85 7.70 2.09
N ASN A 219 -10.34 7.82 3.30
CA ASN A 219 -9.50 7.86 4.50
C ASN A 219 -9.09 6.46 4.98
N LEU A 220 -9.94 5.45 4.76
CA LEU A 220 -9.71 4.08 5.23
C LEU A 220 -9.75 3.12 4.04
N ARG A 221 -8.64 2.39 3.85
CA ARG A 221 -8.47 1.36 2.81
C ARG A 221 -8.48 -0.02 3.46
N GLN A 222 -9.65 -0.67 3.44
CA GLN A 222 -9.87 -1.99 4.01
C GLN A 222 -10.85 -2.78 3.11
N GLY A 223 -10.82 -4.11 3.20
CA GLY A 223 -11.73 -4.96 2.44
C GLY A 223 -13.20 -4.61 2.65
N VAL A 224 -13.60 -4.28 3.89
CA VAL A 224 -14.98 -3.89 4.22
C VAL A 224 -15.40 -2.57 3.55
N THR A 225 -14.51 -1.59 3.43
CA THR A 225 -14.81 -0.33 2.74
C THR A 225 -14.91 -0.54 1.23
N ALA A 226 -14.07 -1.38 0.65
CA ALA A 226 -14.16 -1.76 -0.76
C ALA A 226 -15.46 -2.49 -1.10
N VAL A 227 -15.91 -3.40 -0.23
CA VAL A 227 -17.23 -4.09 -0.37
C VAL A 227 -18.37 -3.10 -0.26
N SER A 228 -18.31 -2.14 0.68
CA SER A 228 -19.33 -1.08 0.81
C SER A 228 -19.44 -0.24 -0.45
N ASP A 229 -18.31 0.14 -1.06
CA ASP A 229 -18.29 0.92 -2.30
C ASP A 229 -18.90 0.12 -3.46
N GLY A 230 -18.52 -1.15 -3.61
CA GLY A 230 -19.07 -2.02 -4.64
C GLY A 230 -20.57 -2.30 -4.49
N ALA A 231 -21.12 -2.16 -3.27
CA ALA A 231 -22.56 -2.28 -3.03
C ALA A 231 -23.34 -1.02 -3.40
N LYS A 232 -22.66 0.13 -3.51
CA LYS A 232 -23.28 1.41 -3.92
C LYS A 232 -23.16 1.66 -5.43
N ALA A 233 -22.03 1.23 -6.01
CA ALA A 233 -21.78 1.32 -7.44
C ALA A 233 -22.69 0.36 -8.24
#